data_f9854cc91a50916e527f31bf325d01aa
#
_entry.id   f9854cc91a50916e527f31bf325d01aa
#
_cell.length_a   1.000
_cell.length_b   1.000
_cell.length_c   1.000
_cell.angle_alpha   90.00
_cell.angle_beta   90.00
_cell.angle_gamma   90.00
#
_symmetry.space_group_name_H-M   'P 1'
#
loop_
_entity.id
_entity.type
_entity.pdbx_description
1 polymer ?
#
loop_
_entity_poly.entity_id
_entity_poly.type
_entity_poly.pdbx_seq_one_letter_code
_entity_poly.pdbx_strand_id
1 'polypeptide(L)'
;MFCQAQSKSKPDTIIIYLKEKLLFEARLDADSNLILTKVDTVSNKEKTISIELKYANSLGGSLVINNPFPKTLHYKAELYSYMKRDYNQTSVTPVFPNVSSYETWPYKIDKIRLSGFTLKE
;
A
#
# COMPACT_ATOMS: atom_id res chain seq x y z
N MET A 1 0.92 -28.23 16.14
CA MET A 1 1.10 -27.69 15.90
C MET A 1 1.10 -27.12 15.36
N PHE A 2 1.12 -26.66 15.15
CA PHE A 2 1.18 -25.96 14.71
C PHE A 2 1.28 -25.15 14.12
N CYS A 3 1.17 -24.91 14.03
CA CYS A 3 1.30 -24.14 13.59
C CYS A 3 1.32 -23.38 13.19
N GLN A 4 1.32 -23.07 13.22
CA GLN A 4 1.54 -22.33 12.98
C GLN A 4 1.60 -21.52 12.56
N ALA A 5 1.49 -21.24 12.72
CA ALA A 5 1.71 -20.42 12.45
C ALA A 5 2.00 -19.73 11.99
N GLN A 6 2.07 -19.59 11.94
CA GLN A 6 2.43 -19.02 11.57
C GLN A 6 2.49 -18.18 11.17
N SER A 7 2.49 -17.88 11.44
CA SER A 7 2.60 -17.10 11.10
C SER A 7 2.75 -16.42 10.79
N LYS A 8 3.02 -16.14 10.99
CA LYS A 8 3.20 -15.59 10.52
C LYS A 8 3.47 -14.44 9.78
N SER A 9 4.00 -14.42 8.94
CA SER A 9 4.15 -13.30 8.04
C SER A 9 2.92 -12.40 8.14
N LYS A 10 3.12 -11.08 8.08
CA LYS A 10 2.00 -10.15 8.08
C LYS A 10 1.47 -10.08 6.66
N PRO A 11 0.28 -10.61 6.40
CA PRO A 11 -0.23 -10.66 5.04
C PRO A 11 -0.54 -9.29 4.45
N ASP A 12 -0.57 -8.24 5.27
CA ASP A 12 -0.86 -6.89 4.82
C ASP A 12 0.38 -6.05 4.55
N THR A 13 1.56 -6.65 4.58
CA THR A 13 2.80 -5.93 4.29
C THR A 13 3.15 -6.07 2.82
N ILE A 14 3.31 -4.93 2.16
CA ILE A 14 3.57 -4.87 0.72
C ILE A 14 4.85 -4.08 0.49
N ILE A 15 5.72 -4.60 -0.37
CA ILE A 15 6.88 -3.83 -0.84
C ILE A 15 6.65 -3.53 -2.31
N ILE A 16 6.65 -2.25 -2.66
CA ILE A 16 6.49 -1.81 -4.04
C ILE A 16 7.77 -1.11 -4.50
N TYR A 17 8.21 -1.45 -5.69
CA TYR A 17 9.41 -0.88 -6.29
C TYR A 17 9.06 0.20 -7.29
N LEU A 18 10.01 1.09 -7.52
CA LEU A 18 9.84 2.17 -8.48
C LEU A 18 9.43 1.61 -9.84
N LYS A 19 8.43 2.24 -10.45
CA LYS A 19 7.82 1.88 -11.73
C LYS A 19 6.88 0.68 -11.67
N GLU A 20 6.65 0.13 -10.48
CA GLU A 20 5.67 -0.94 -10.34
C GLU A 20 4.27 -0.39 -10.15
N LYS A 21 3.31 -1.12 -10.68
CA LYS A 21 1.90 -0.91 -10.39
C LYS A 21 1.34 -2.25 -9.93
N LEU A 22 0.79 -2.26 -8.73
CA LEU A 22 0.27 -3.48 -8.12
C LEU A 22 -1.22 -3.35 -7.91
N LEU A 23 -1.93 -4.46 -8.09
CA LEU A 23 -3.38 -4.53 -7.89
C LEU A 23 -3.65 -5.53 -6.79
N PHE A 24 -4.52 -5.14 -5.85
CA PHE A 24 -4.91 -6.01 -4.75
C PHE A 24 -6.40 -6.03 -4.61
N GLU A 25 -6.97 -7.24 -4.65
CA GLU A 25 -8.37 -7.40 -4.31
C GLU A 25 -8.47 -7.47 -2.79
N ALA A 26 -9.37 -6.70 -2.23
CA ALA A 26 -9.46 -6.52 -0.79
C ALA A 26 -10.77 -7.05 -0.25
N ARG A 27 -10.72 -7.66 0.93
CA ARG A 27 -11.91 -8.10 1.64
C ARG A 27 -11.68 -7.93 3.13
N LEU A 28 -12.77 -7.89 3.88
CA LEU A 28 -12.69 -7.82 5.34
C LEU A 28 -12.83 -9.21 5.92
N ASP A 29 -12.02 -9.51 6.94
CA ASP A 29 -12.17 -10.77 7.66
C ASP A 29 -13.19 -10.59 8.78
N ALA A 30 -13.34 -11.62 9.64
CA ALA A 30 -14.34 -11.63 10.71
C ALA A 30 -14.08 -10.51 11.74
N ASP A 31 -12.83 -10.05 11.85
CA ASP A 31 -12.47 -9.00 12.81
C ASP A 31 -12.37 -7.63 12.14
N SER A 32 -12.89 -7.51 10.94
CA SER A 32 -12.86 -6.26 10.16
C SER A 32 -11.46 -5.81 9.74
N ASN A 33 -10.50 -6.74 9.73
CA ASN A 33 -9.18 -6.47 9.18
C ASN A 33 -9.23 -6.62 7.67
N LEU A 34 -8.51 -5.75 6.99
CA LEU A 34 -8.47 -5.75 5.54
C LEU A 34 -7.43 -6.75 5.06
N ILE A 35 -7.87 -7.71 4.26
CA ILE A 35 -7.01 -8.74 3.69
C ILE A 35 -6.83 -8.45 2.21
N LEU A 36 -5.58 -8.32 1.78
CA LEU A 36 -5.23 -7.97 0.42
C LEU A 36 -4.67 -9.19 -0.31
N THR A 37 -5.21 -9.46 -1.48
CA THR A 37 -4.74 -10.54 -2.33
C THR A 37 -4.27 -9.94 -3.65
N LYS A 38 -3.01 -10.17 -3.99
CA LYS A 38 -2.46 -9.65 -5.24
C LYS A 38 -3.14 -10.32 -6.43
N VAL A 39 -3.52 -9.51 -7.41
CA VAL A 39 -4.16 -10.00 -8.64
C VAL A 39 -3.48 -9.37 -9.85
N ASP A 40 -3.61 -10.00 -11.01
CA ASP A 40 -3.00 -9.51 -12.24
C ASP A 40 -3.91 -8.55 -12.99
N THR A 41 -5.21 -8.71 -12.82
CA THR A 41 -6.19 -7.89 -13.52
C THR A 41 -7.32 -7.54 -12.57
N VAL A 42 -8.07 -6.51 -12.92
CA VAL A 42 -9.21 -6.07 -12.14
C VAL A 42 -10.43 -6.92 -12.52
N SER A 43 -10.83 -7.82 -11.63
CA SER A 43 -12.06 -8.59 -11.79
C SER A 43 -13.24 -7.89 -11.14
N ASN A 44 -13.00 -7.22 -10.03
CA ASN A 44 -14.03 -6.50 -9.29
C ASN A 44 -13.49 -5.13 -8.95
N LYS A 45 -13.90 -4.16 -9.73
CA LYS A 45 -13.41 -2.78 -9.63
C LYS A 45 -13.73 -2.16 -8.27
N GLU A 46 -14.84 -2.54 -7.64
CA GLU A 46 -15.27 -1.99 -6.37
C GLU A 46 -14.48 -2.54 -5.18
N LYS A 47 -13.68 -3.57 -5.39
CA LYS A 47 -12.88 -4.21 -4.34
C LYS A 47 -11.40 -4.22 -4.65
N THR A 48 -10.97 -3.59 -5.74
CA THR A 48 -9.58 -3.64 -6.16
C THR A 48 -8.88 -2.32 -5.87
N ILE A 49 -7.86 -2.39 -5.02
CA ILE A 49 -7.00 -1.26 -4.71
C ILE A 49 -5.83 -1.29 -5.68
N SER A 50 -5.53 -0.17 -6.32
CA SER A 50 -4.33 -0.06 -7.14
C SER A 50 -3.29 0.79 -6.42
N ILE A 51 -2.04 0.35 -6.49
CA ILE A 51 -0.92 1.03 -5.85
C ILE A 51 0.18 1.15 -6.89
N GLU A 52 0.66 2.37 -7.12
CA GLU A 52 1.68 2.61 -8.11
C GLU A 52 2.76 3.51 -7.54
N LEU A 53 4.02 3.15 -7.76
CA LEU A 53 5.16 3.99 -7.41
C LEU A 53 5.84 4.43 -8.69
N LYS A 54 5.85 5.74 -8.94
CA LYS A 54 6.37 6.28 -10.18
C LYS A 54 7.18 7.55 -9.93
N TYR A 55 7.88 8.00 -10.96
CA TYR A 55 8.57 9.29 -10.88
C TYR A 55 7.54 10.42 -10.81
N ALA A 56 7.72 11.33 -9.85
CA ALA A 56 6.92 12.55 -9.81
C ALA A 56 7.43 13.54 -10.85
N ASN A 57 8.75 13.56 -11.00
CA ASN A 57 9.45 14.32 -12.02
C ASN A 57 10.85 13.70 -12.09
N SER A 58 11.81 14.39 -12.64
CA SER A 58 13.16 13.83 -12.83
C SER A 58 13.87 13.44 -11.54
N LEU A 59 13.45 13.94 -10.38
CA LEU A 59 14.15 13.71 -9.11
C LEU A 59 13.32 13.05 -8.03
N GLY A 60 12.02 13.12 -8.11
CA GLY A 60 11.18 12.68 -7.01
C GLY A 60 10.46 11.37 -7.26
N GLY A 61 9.81 10.87 -6.21
CA GLY A 61 8.95 9.69 -6.28
C GLY A 61 7.53 10.07 -5.91
N SER A 62 6.57 9.39 -6.51
CA SER A 62 5.15 9.60 -6.23
C SER A 62 4.46 8.26 -6.02
N LEU A 63 3.78 8.14 -4.89
CA LEU A 63 2.97 6.97 -4.56
C LEU A 63 1.52 7.30 -4.83
N VAL A 64 0.87 6.52 -5.68
CA VAL A 64 -0.53 6.72 -6.02
C VAL A 64 -1.32 5.52 -5.54
N ILE A 65 -2.32 5.76 -4.69
CA ILE A 65 -3.18 4.70 -4.19
C ILE A 65 -4.62 5.06 -4.50
N ASN A 66 -5.31 4.15 -5.16
CA ASN A 66 -6.74 4.31 -5.45
C ASN A 66 -7.56 3.54 -4.44
N ASN A 67 -8.48 4.22 -3.78
CA ASN A 67 -9.38 3.61 -2.81
C ASN A 67 -10.77 3.45 -3.44
N PRO A 68 -11.19 2.23 -3.77
CA PRO A 68 -12.52 2.02 -4.37
C PRO A 68 -13.65 1.94 -3.36
N PHE A 69 -13.33 2.01 -2.07
CA PHE A 69 -14.32 1.79 -1.02
C PHE A 69 -15.01 3.07 -0.59
N PRO A 70 -16.21 2.97 -0.03
CA PRO A 70 -16.93 4.15 0.49
C PRO A 70 -16.47 4.57 1.88
N LYS A 71 -15.35 4.05 2.34
CA LYS A 71 -14.73 4.39 3.63
C LYS A 71 -13.30 4.84 3.41
N THR A 72 -12.75 5.54 4.38
CA THR A 72 -11.38 6.03 4.29
C THR A 72 -10.39 4.89 4.49
N LEU A 73 -9.42 4.80 3.59
CA LEU A 73 -8.37 3.78 3.65
C LEU A 73 -7.16 4.36 4.37
N HIS A 74 -6.81 3.77 5.51
CA HIS A 74 -5.64 4.15 6.28
C HIS A 74 -4.52 3.15 6.02
N TYR A 75 -3.30 3.63 6.08
CA TYR A 75 -2.13 2.76 5.89
C TYR A 75 -0.89 3.43 6.46
N LYS A 76 0.19 2.68 6.55
CA LYS A 76 1.49 3.16 6.99
C LYS A 76 2.48 2.97 5.86
N ALA A 77 3.43 3.89 5.75
CA ALA A 77 4.46 3.82 4.72
C ALA A 77 5.84 4.03 5.32
N GLU A 78 6.80 3.27 4.81
CA GLU A 78 8.20 3.40 5.20
C GLU A 78 9.04 3.48 3.93
N LEU A 79 9.90 4.47 3.87
CA LEU A 79 10.79 4.66 2.72
C LEU A 79 12.11 3.96 2.97
N TYR A 80 12.62 3.26 1.98
CA TYR A 80 13.92 2.61 2.10
C TYR A 80 15.04 3.60 1.83
N SER A 81 16.01 3.66 2.73
CA SER A 81 17.21 4.47 2.59
C SER A 81 18.41 3.57 2.34
N TYR A 82 19.05 3.74 1.19
CA TYR A 82 20.25 2.97 0.89
C TYR A 82 21.44 3.39 1.73
N MET A 83 21.47 4.64 2.16
CA MET A 83 22.52 5.11 3.02
C MET A 83 22.49 4.45 4.40
N LYS A 84 21.29 4.30 4.94
CA LYS A 84 21.11 3.66 6.24
C LYS A 84 20.86 2.16 6.13
N ARG A 85 20.58 1.68 4.92
CA ARG A 85 20.23 0.29 4.64
C ARG A 85 19.05 -0.17 5.49
N ASP A 86 18.07 0.70 5.62
CA ASP A 86 16.90 0.43 6.46
C ASP A 86 15.72 1.25 5.98
N TYR A 87 14.55 0.86 6.48
CA TYR A 87 13.31 1.59 6.22
C TYR A 87 13.10 2.64 7.30
N ASN A 88 12.60 3.79 6.89
CA ASN A 88 12.25 4.88 7.81
C ASN A 88 10.81 5.26 7.59
N GLN A 89 10.06 5.40 8.68
CA GLN A 89 8.66 5.77 8.60
C GLN A 89 8.51 7.17 8.02
N THR A 90 7.50 7.34 7.19
CA THR A 90 7.16 8.63 6.61
C THR A 90 5.68 8.91 6.87
N SER A 91 5.33 10.18 6.95
CA SER A 91 3.93 10.57 7.13
C SER A 91 3.19 10.46 5.81
N VAL A 92 2.00 9.91 5.86
CA VAL A 92 1.12 9.84 4.68
C VAL A 92 -0.28 10.22 5.09
N THR A 93 -1.04 10.71 4.13
CA THR A 93 -2.44 11.06 4.32
C THR A 93 -3.31 9.86 3.99
N PRO A 94 -4.36 9.59 4.77
CA PRO A 94 -5.30 8.53 4.39
C PRO A 94 -5.94 8.80 3.03
N VAL A 95 -6.35 7.74 2.36
CA VAL A 95 -7.00 7.85 1.06
C VAL A 95 -8.50 7.95 1.30
N PHE A 96 -9.09 9.08 0.93
CA PHE A 96 -10.51 9.32 1.14
C PHE A 96 -11.35 8.39 0.26
N PRO A 97 -12.65 8.23 0.59
CA PRO A 97 -13.52 7.30 -0.14
C PRO A 97 -13.59 7.59 -1.63
N ASN A 98 -13.47 6.57 -2.43
CA ASN A 98 -13.71 6.61 -3.89
C ASN A 98 -12.80 7.56 -4.65
N VAL A 99 -11.59 7.83 -4.13
CA VAL A 99 -10.63 8.68 -4.82
C VAL A 99 -9.24 8.07 -4.77
N SER A 100 -8.32 8.69 -5.50
CA SER A 100 -6.90 8.36 -5.44
C SER A 100 -6.18 9.41 -4.62
N SER A 101 -5.17 8.99 -3.88
CA SER A 101 -4.28 9.91 -3.20
C SER A 101 -2.91 9.89 -3.87
N TYR A 102 -2.22 11.00 -3.75
CA TYR A 102 -0.87 11.18 -4.30
C TYR A 102 0.03 11.65 -3.18
N GLU A 103 1.02 10.84 -2.83
CA GLU A 103 2.07 11.25 -1.90
C GLU A 103 3.35 11.42 -2.70
N THR A 104 3.96 12.58 -2.58
CA THR A 104 5.14 12.92 -3.40
C THR A 104 6.29 13.33 -2.50
N TRP A 105 7.47 12.82 -2.81
CA TRP A 105 8.69 13.16 -2.10
C TRP A 105 9.67 13.82 -3.07
N PRO A 106 10.45 14.81 -2.60
CA PRO A 106 11.35 15.57 -3.49
C PRO A 106 12.68 14.87 -3.75
N TYR A 107 12.79 13.59 -3.41
CA TYR A 107 14.01 12.84 -3.62
C TYR A 107 13.67 11.47 -4.17
N LYS A 108 14.69 10.80 -4.71
CA LYS A 108 14.50 9.51 -5.35
C LYS A 108 14.07 8.44 -4.35
N ILE A 109 13.04 7.71 -4.70
CA ILE A 109 12.52 6.61 -3.92
C ILE A 109 12.60 5.35 -4.78
N ASP A 110 13.34 4.35 -4.34
CA ASP A 110 13.45 3.10 -5.11
C ASP A 110 12.44 2.05 -4.67
N LYS A 111 12.08 2.04 -3.39
CA LYS A 111 11.06 1.12 -2.90
C LYS A 111 10.45 1.64 -1.61
N ILE A 112 9.21 1.23 -1.38
CA ILE A 112 8.44 1.62 -0.20
C ILE A 112 7.82 0.37 0.40
N ARG A 113 7.80 0.30 1.72
CA ARG A 113 7.10 -0.76 2.44
C ARG A 113 5.80 -0.19 2.98
N LEU A 114 4.69 -0.83 2.61
CA LEU A 114 3.35 -0.41 3.01
C LEU A 114 2.74 -1.46 3.91
N SER A 115 2.01 -1.01 4.94
CA SER A 115 1.41 -1.94 5.89
C SER A 115 0.25 -1.27 6.62
N GLY A 116 -0.45 -2.07 7.44
CA GLY A 116 -1.48 -1.55 8.33
C GLY A 116 -2.70 -1.01 7.62
N PHE A 117 -3.09 -1.62 6.51
CA PHE A 117 -4.27 -1.17 5.77
C PHE A 117 -5.55 -1.44 6.55
N THR A 118 -6.34 -0.38 6.77
CA THR A 118 -7.63 -0.47 7.46
C THR A 118 -8.61 0.48 6.80
N LEU A 119 -9.90 0.13 6.90
CA LEU A 119 -10.98 0.99 6.43
C LEU A 119 -11.71 1.55 7.63
N LYS A 120 -11.89 2.86 7.66
CA LYS A 120 -12.59 3.55 8.76
C LYS A 120 -13.49 4.64 8.20
N GLU A 121 -14.56 4.91 8.95
CA GLU A 121 -15.48 6.00 8.60
C GLU A 121 -14.79 7.35 8.56
#